data_55f3c504b24a7f871e3746fa16760b22
#
_entry.id   55f3c504b24a7f871e3746fa16760b22
#
_cell.length_a   1.000
_cell.length_b   1.000
_cell.length_c   1.000
_cell.angle_alpha   90.00
_cell.angle_beta   90.00
_cell.angle_gamma   90.00
#
_symmetry.space_group_name_H-M   'P 1'
#
loop_
_entity.id
_entity.type
_entity.pdbx_description
1 polymer ?
#
loop_
_entity_poly.entity_id
_entity_poly.type
_entity_poly.pdbx_seq_one_letter_code
_entity_poly.pdbx_strand_id
1 'polypeptide(L)'
;MPMRQTIVKTKEFFVPATQSDGTLTNLGDFHVHQLSGPTSQTARMTCKIPWDFVSLVSIDVVFVDIVTNQVTISIRTDYGANGEAYNANTGAIANLSVATIANNIVEYNINAAVASLAANDYLGVAITTRGSVLDDDV
;
A
#
# COMPACT_ATOMS: atom_id res chain seq x y z
N MET A 1 -19.25 -42.03 1.35
CA MET A 1 -18.68 -40.90 2.12
C MET A 1 -19.10 -39.61 1.46
N PRO A 2 -19.71 -38.71 2.22
CA PRO A 2 -19.99 -37.39 1.66
C PRO A 2 -18.68 -36.63 1.39
N MET A 3 -18.52 -36.14 0.19
CA MET A 3 -17.42 -35.24 -0.14
C MET A 3 -17.65 -33.90 0.53
N ARG A 4 -16.67 -33.42 1.31
CA ARG A 4 -16.67 -32.06 1.82
C ARG A 4 -16.16 -31.13 0.71
N GLN A 5 -17.00 -30.20 0.33
CA GLN A 5 -16.60 -29.13 -0.59
C GLN A 5 -16.14 -27.92 0.23
N THR A 6 -14.87 -27.55 0.10
CA THR A 6 -14.35 -26.32 0.69
C THR A 6 -14.64 -25.17 -0.25
N ILE A 7 -15.42 -24.19 0.19
CA ILE A 7 -15.68 -22.96 -0.57
C ILE A 7 -14.70 -21.90 -0.06
N VAL A 8 -13.80 -21.45 -0.94
CA VAL A 8 -12.92 -20.32 -0.70
C VAL A 8 -13.58 -19.05 -1.25
N LYS A 9 -13.79 -18.05 -0.38
CA LYS A 9 -14.31 -16.74 -0.78
C LYS A 9 -13.19 -15.71 -0.76
N THR A 10 -13.08 -14.94 -1.84
CA THR A 10 -12.20 -13.77 -1.88
C THR A 10 -12.90 -12.59 -1.19
N LYS A 11 -12.17 -11.95 -0.26
CA LYS A 11 -12.57 -10.69 0.34
C LYS A 11 -11.67 -9.58 -0.16
N GLU A 12 -12.25 -8.46 -0.48
CA GLU A 12 -11.55 -7.27 -0.92
C GLU A 12 -11.96 -6.08 -0.05
N PHE A 13 -10.99 -5.23 0.31
CA PHE A 13 -11.25 -3.99 1.00
C PHE A 13 -10.20 -2.93 0.66
N PHE A 14 -10.61 -1.67 0.74
CA PHE A 14 -9.76 -0.51 0.50
C PHE A 14 -9.39 0.15 1.82
N VAL A 15 -8.12 0.51 1.99
CA VAL A 15 -7.62 1.21 3.17
C VAL A 15 -7.00 2.53 2.72
N PRO A 16 -7.59 3.67 3.07
CA PRO A 16 -6.99 4.97 2.75
C PRO A 16 -5.72 5.21 3.57
N ALA A 17 -4.81 6.03 3.03
CA ALA A 17 -3.70 6.54 3.82
C ALA A 17 -4.23 7.40 4.98
N THR A 18 -3.70 7.18 6.18
CA THR A 18 -4.19 7.84 7.40
C THR A 18 -3.20 8.84 7.98
N GLN A 19 -1.95 8.81 7.51
CA GLN A 19 -0.88 9.71 7.95
C GLN A 19 0.12 9.90 6.82
N SER A 20 0.63 11.11 6.64
CA SER A 20 1.72 11.39 5.72
C SER A 20 2.57 12.57 6.17
N ASP A 21 3.76 12.66 5.61
CA ASP A 21 4.63 13.84 5.72
C ASP A 21 4.20 14.94 4.74
N GLY A 22 3.28 14.63 3.84
CA GLY A 22 2.70 15.55 2.87
C GLY A 22 1.46 16.26 3.38
N THR A 23 0.69 16.81 2.46
CA THR A 23 -0.52 17.58 2.76
C THR A 23 -1.76 16.78 2.42
N LEU A 24 -2.73 16.73 3.34
CA LEU A 24 -4.06 16.21 3.04
C LEU A 24 -4.79 17.19 2.12
N THR A 25 -5.24 16.73 0.99
CA THR A 25 -5.94 17.55 0.00
C THR A 25 -7.02 16.74 -0.72
N ASN A 26 -7.72 17.37 -1.64
CA ASN A 26 -8.71 16.73 -2.49
C ASN A 26 -8.27 16.79 -3.95
N LEU A 27 -8.40 15.67 -4.62
CA LEU A 27 -8.31 15.59 -6.07
C LEU A 27 -9.72 15.30 -6.60
N GLY A 28 -10.45 16.34 -7.02
CA GLY A 28 -11.89 16.23 -7.22
C GLY A 28 -12.59 15.88 -5.90
N ASP A 29 -13.32 14.78 -5.88
CA ASP A 29 -14.00 14.25 -4.69
C ASP A 29 -13.16 13.20 -3.92
N PHE A 30 -11.94 12.92 -4.37
CA PHE A 30 -11.04 12.01 -3.67
C PHE A 30 -10.23 12.75 -2.60
N HIS A 31 -10.21 12.19 -1.40
CA HIS A 31 -9.27 12.59 -0.36
C HIS A 31 -7.93 11.89 -0.62
N VAL A 32 -6.86 12.68 -0.78
CA VAL A 32 -5.52 12.17 -1.05
C VAL A 32 -4.49 12.80 -0.13
N HIS A 33 -3.43 12.07 0.15
CA HIS A 33 -2.22 12.62 0.73
C HIS A 33 -1.26 13.00 -0.39
N GLN A 34 -1.12 14.29 -0.61
CA GLN A 34 -0.19 14.81 -1.61
C GLN A 34 1.23 14.74 -1.08
N LEU A 35 2.06 13.99 -1.80
CA LEU A 35 3.49 13.87 -1.56
C LEU A 35 4.22 14.64 -2.64
N SER A 36 4.76 15.79 -2.30
CA SER A 36 5.39 16.71 -3.26
C SER A 36 6.67 17.32 -2.71
N GLY A 37 7.51 17.77 -3.61
CA GLY A 37 8.69 18.57 -3.28
C GLY A 37 10.03 17.87 -3.46
N PRO A 38 11.13 18.59 -3.18
CA PRO A 38 12.50 18.13 -3.43
C PRO A 38 13.00 17.08 -2.43
N THR A 39 12.23 16.83 -1.36
CA THR A 39 12.58 15.87 -0.32
C THR A 39 11.65 14.67 -0.38
N SER A 40 12.16 13.50 0.01
CA SER A 40 11.34 12.29 0.12
C SER A 40 10.25 12.49 1.16
N GLN A 41 9.02 12.13 0.81
CA GLN A 41 7.85 12.14 1.69
C GLN A 41 7.23 10.76 1.74
N THR A 42 6.58 10.44 2.85
CA THR A 42 6.01 9.11 3.10
C THR A 42 4.55 9.21 3.49
N ALA A 43 3.70 8.40 2.86
CA ALA A 43 2.34 8.15 3.30
C ALA A 43 2.27 6.76 3.96
N ARG A 44 1.44 6.65 5.00
CA ARG A 44 1.29 5.43 5.80
C ARG A 44 -0.16 5.03 5.94
N MET A 45 -0.39 3.72 5.93
CA MET A 45 -1.67 3.10 6.16
C MET A 45 -1.52 1.86 7.02
N THR A 46 -2.54 1.54 7.79
CA THR A 46 -2.55 0.38 8.68
C THR A 46 -3.86 -0.36 8.55
N CYS A 47 -3.80 -1.68 8.48
CA CYS A 47 -5.00 -2.52 8.52
C CYS A 47 -4.75 -3.79 9.33
N LYS A 48 -5.84 -4.44 9.72
CA LYS A 48 -5.80 -5.77 10.32
C LYS A 48 -6.21 -6.82 9.28
N ILE A 49 -5.41 -7.86 9.17
CA ILE A 49 -5.74 -9.01 8.31
C ILE A 49 -6.84 -9.83 8.97
N PRO A 50 -7.89 -10.20 8.23
CA PRO A 50 -9.00 -10.97 8.79
C PRO A 50 -8.54 -12.28 9.42
N TRP A 51 -9.29 -12.72 10.43
CA TRP A 51 -9.03 -13.98 11.15
C TRP A 51 -9.18 -15.22 10.26
N ASP A 52 -9.99 -15.14 9.21
CA ASP A 52 -10.27 -16.22 8.27
C ASP A 52 -9.38 -16.14 6.99
N PHE A 53 -8.32 -15.36 7.05
CA PHE A 53 -7.33 -15.29 5.97
C PHE A 53 -6.63 -16.63 5.77
N VAL A 54 -6.57 -17.09 4.53
CA VAL A 54 -5.90 -18.34 4.13
C VAL A 54 -4.70 -18.03 3.24
N SER A 55 -4.90 -17.19 2.23
CA SER A 55 -3.85 -16.82 1.30
C SER A 55 -4.11 -15.45 0.69
N LEU A 56 -3.03 -14.79 0.32
CA LEU A 56 -3.07 -13.50 -0.35
C LEU A 56 -3.34 -13.67 -1.84
N VAL A 57 -4.35 -12.97 -2.34
CA VAL A 57 -4.58 -12.82 -3.79
C VAL A 57 -3.74 -11.66 -4.30
N SER A 58 -4.01 -10.45 -3.81
CA SER A 58 -3.19 -9.28 -4.10
C SER A 58 -3.30 -8.23 -2.98
N ILE A 59 -2.22 -7.50 -2.80
CA ILE A 59 -2.20 -6.18 -2.17
C ILE A 59 -1.65 -5.21 -3.19
N ASP A 60 -2.41 -4.17 -3.48
CA ASP A 60 -2.02 -3.13 -4.41
C ASP A 60 -2.00 -1.78 -3.70
N VAL A 61 -0.98 -0.99 -3.94
CA VAL A 61 -0.98 0.42 -3.57
C VAL A 61 -1.62 1.22 -4.70
N VAL A 62 -2.43 2.21 -4.32
CA VAL A 62 -3.19 3.03 -5.25
C VAL A 62 -2.73 4.47 -5.13
N PHE A 63 -2.38 5.07 -6.25
CA PHE A 63 -1.97 6.47 -6.30
C PHE A 63 -2.40 7.13 -7.62
N VAL A 64 -2.36 8.45 -7.62
CA VAL A 64 -2.63 9.27 -8.80
C VAL A 64 -1.48 10.24 -8.97
N ASP A 65 -0.97 10.35 -10.19
CA ASP A 65 -0.03 11.40 -10.56
C ASP A 65 -0.77 12.47 -11.37
N ILE A 66 -0.54 13.71 -11.06
CA ILE A 66 -1.13 14.84 -11.81
C ILE A 66 -0.38 15.15 -13.09
N VAL A 67 0.76 14.51 -13.30
CA VAL A 67 1.62 14.68 -14.47
C VAL A 67 1.90 13.32 -15.12
N THR A 68 1.91 13.27 -16.44
CA THR A 68 2.37 12.06 -17.16
C THR A 68 3.88 11.95 -17.02
N ASN A 69 4.33 10.91 -16.30
CA ASN A 69 5.73 10.77 -15.90
C ASN A 69 6.12 9.33 -15.56
N GLN A 70 7.32 9.18 -15.02
CA GLN A 70 7.75 8.00 -14.24
C GLN A 70 7.99 8.42 -12.80
N VAL A 71 7.20 7.88 -11.90
CA VAL A 71 7.33 8.09 -10.46
C VAL A 71 8.25 7.02 -9.88
N THR A 72 9.20 7.42 -9.05
CA THR A 72 10.01 6.48 -8.28
C THR A 72 9.49 6.41 -6.85
N ILE A 73 9.00 5.25 -6.46
CA ILE A 73 8.48 4.98 -5.13
C ILE A 73 9.24 3.86 -4.45
N SER A 74 9.24 3.86 -3.13
CA SER A 74 9.71 2.76 -2.31
C SER A 74 8.59 2.33 -1.36
N ILE A 75 8.40 1.03 -1.22
CA ILE A 75 7.41 0.44 -0.33
C ILE A 75 8.15 -0.22 0.83
N ARG A 76 7.65 -0.02 2.04
CA ARG A 76 8.10 -0.73 3.23
C ARG A 76 6.88 -1.25 3.97
N THR A 77 6.98 -2.45 4.51
CA THR A 77 5.94 -3.07 5.32
C THR A 77 6.52 -3.55 6.64
N ASP A 78 5.74 -3.39 7.71
CA ASP A 78 5.98 -3.98 9.02
C ASP A 78 4.69 -4.69 9.44
N TYR A 79 4.78 -5.93 9.91
CA TYR A 79 3.61 -6.67 10.35
C TYR A 79 3.90 -7.73 11.40
N GLY A 80 2.88 -8.03 12.20
CA GLY A 80 2.93 -9.03 13.25
C GLY A 80 1.58 -9.21 13.93
N ALA A 81 1.39 -10.32 14.60
CA ALA A 81 0.17 -10.65 15.33
C ALA A 81 0.17 -10.11 16.77
N ASN A 82 -0.96 -10.25 17.44
CA ASN A 82 -1.06 -9.90 18.87
C ASN A 82 -0.05 -10.70 19.70
N GLY A 83 0.73 -9.99 20.50
CA GLY A 83 1.80 -10.56 21.31
C GLY A 83 3.18 -10.62 20.64
N GLU A 84 3.27 -10.28 19.37
CA GLU A 84 4.51 -10.13 18.62
C GLU A 84 4.97 -8.68 18.56
N ALA A 85 6.22 -8.46 18.17
CA ALA A 85 6.70 -7.13 17.85
C ALA A 85 5.99 -6.60 16.60
N TYR A 86 5.75 -5.28 16.52
CA TYR A 86 5.09 -4.64 15.37
C TYR A 86 5.82 -4.89 14.05
N ASN A 87 7.09 -5.19 14.11
CA ASN A 87 7.98 -5.48 12.99
C ASN A 87 8.56 -6.91 13.06
N ALA A 88 7.80 -7.85 13.61
CA ALA A 88 8.19 -9.26 13.64
C ALA A 88 8.48 -9.79 12.23
N ASN A 89 7.73 -9.29 11.25
CA ASN A 89 7.98 -9.50 9.83
C ASN A 89 8.10 -8.14 9.13
N THR A 90 8.99 -8.05 8.17
CA THR A 90 9.20 -6.84 7.38
C THR A 90 9.36 -7.19 5.91
N GLY A 91 9.01 -6.24 5.04
CA GLY A 91 9.24 -6.36 3.62
C GLY A 91 9.55 -5.00 3.01
N ALA A 92 10.16 -5.01 1.83
CA ALA A 92 10.46 -3.79 1.11
C ALA A 92 10.52 -4.02 -0.40
N ILE A 93 10.12 -3.00 -1.15
CA ILE A 93 10.38 -2.86 -2.58
C ILE A 93 11.04 -1.49 -2.76
N ALA A 94 12.30 -1.47 -3.14
CA ALA A 94 13.08 -0.24 -3.21
C ALA A 94 13.17 0.30 -4.64
N ASN A 95 13.10 1.62 -4.77
CA ASN A 95 13.37 2.34 -6.02
C ASN A 95 12.55 1.82 -7.22
N LEU A 96 11.27 1.57 -7.00
CA LEU A 96 10.36 1.15 -8.03
C LEU A 96 10.04 2.33 -8.94
N SER A 97 10.22 2.14 -10.25
CA SER A 97 9.82 3.11 -11.27
C SER A 97 8.48 2.70 -11.87
N VAL A 98 7.48 3.55 -11.72
CA VAL A 98 6.12 3.32 -12.22
C VAL A 98 5.77 4.39 -13.25
N ALA A 99 5.37 3.96 -14.45
CA ALA A 99 4.87 4.87 -15.46
C ALA A 99 3.46 5.35 -15.12
N THR A 100 3.24 6.64 -15.18
CA THR A 100 1.96 7.29 -14.88
C THR A 100 1.42 8.06 -16.07
N ILE A 101 0.11 8.22 -16.11
CA ILE A 101 -0.58 9.13 -17.03
C ILE A 101 -1.32 10.15 -16.16
N ALA A 102 -1.20 11.42 -16.52
CA ALA A 102 -1.80 12.52 -15.74
C ALA A 102 -3.27 12.26 -15.40
N ASN A 103 -3.58 12.38 -14.11
CA ASN A 103 -4.92 12.22 -13.53
C ASN A 103 -5.51 10.79 -13.61
N ASN A 104 -4.71 9.80 -14.00
CA ASN A 104 -5.16 8.42 -13.98
C ASN A 104 -4.82 7.74 -12.65
N ILE A 105 -5.75 6.91 -12.18
CA ILE A 105 -5.52 6.03 -11.03
C ILE A 105 -4.54 4.93 -11.45
N VAL A 106 -3.52 4.70 -10.65
CA VAL A 106 -2.53 3.64 -10.84
C VAL A 106 -2.58 2.69 -9.66
N GLU A 107 -2.67 1.40 -9.95
CA GLU A 107 -2.54 0.32 -8.96
C GLU A 107 -1.21 -0.41 -9.18
N TYR A 108 -0.48 -0.64 -8.10
CA TYR A 108 0.77 -1.39 -8.16
C TYR A 108 0.80 -2.50 -7.12
N ASN A 109 1.02 -3.73 -7.57
CA ASN A 109 1.05 -4.90 -6.71
C ASN A 109 2.31 -4.94 -5.83
N ILE A 110 2.11 -5.13 -4.52
CA ILE A 110 3.17 -5.19 -3.52
C ILE A 110 3.25 -6.53 -2.78
N ASN A 111 2.73 -7.61 -3.34
CA ASN A 111 2.74 -8.93 -2.70
C ASN A 111 4.13 -9.36 -2.23
N ALA A 112 5.18 -8.98 -2.96
CA ALA A 112 6.56 -9.30 -2.61
C ALA A 112 7.00 -8.69 -1.27
N ALA A 113 6.38 -7.59 -0.83
CA ALA A 113 6.68 -6.93 0.44
C ALA A 113 5.93 -7.54 1.64
N VAL A 114 5.06 -8.52 1.42
CA VAL A 114 4.23 -9.15 2.46
C VAL A 114 4.22 -10.68 2.35
N ALA A 115 5.35 -11.26 2.02
CA ALA A 115 5.47 -12.69 1.69
C ALA A 115 5.06 -13.65 2.83
N SER A 116 5.13 -13.21 4.08
CA SER A 116 4.80 -14.02 5.27
C SER A 116 3.51 -13.59 5.97
N LEU A 117 2.65 -12.84 5.28
CA LEU A 117 1.40 -12.35 5.87
C LEU A 117 0.50 -13.49 6.31
N ALA A 118 -0.03 -13.38 7.53
CA ALA A 118 -0.88 -14.40 8.15
C ALA A 118 -2.19 -13.81 8.69
N ALA A 119 -3.13 -14.69 9.03
CA ALA A 119 -4.38 -14.30 9.67
C ALA A 119 -4.12 -13.58 10.99
N ASN A 120 -4.92 -12.57 11.28
CA ASN A 120 -4.81 -11.71 12.46
C ASN A 120 -3.57 -10.82 12.56
N ASP A 121 -2.70 -10.76 11.55
CA ASP A 121 -1.61 -9.79 11.51
C ASP A 121 -2.16 -8.36 11.47
N TYR A 122 -1.44 -7.45 12.11
CA TYR A 122 -1.57 -6.02 11.90
C TYR A 122 -0.50 -5.61 10.89
N LEU A 123 -0.92 -5.05 9.78
CA LEU A 123 -0.05 -4.65 8.67
C LEU A 123 0.05 -3.14 8.59
N GLY A 124 1.25 -2.64 8.66
CA GLY A 124 1.60 -1.26 8.31
C GLY A 124 2.29 -1.21 6.96
N VAL A 125 1.86 -0.31 6.09
CA VAL A 125 2.46 -0.04 4.78
C VAL A 125 2.88 1.41 4.71
N ALA A 126 4.13 1.65 4.31
CA ALA A 126 4.65 2.98 4.04
C ALA A 126 5.03 3.08 2.56
N ILE A 127 4.52 4.10 1.89
CA ILE A 127 4.87 4.46 0.52
C ILE A 127 5.70 5.73 0.58
N THR A 128 6.93 5.68 0.13
CA THR A 128 7.83 6.83 0.10
C THR A 128 8.10 7.23 -1.34
N THR A 129 7.82 8.47 -1.68
CA THR A 129 8.25 9.05 -2.94
C THR A 129 9.71 9.46 -2.81
N ARG A 130 10.49 9.23 -3.85
CA ARG A 130 11.83 9.77 -3.93
C ARG A 130 11.71 11.22 -4.35
N GLY A 131 12.38 12.12 -3.61
CA GLY A 131 12.38 13.54 -3.91
C GLY A 131 12.71 13.78 -5.39
N SER A 132 11.69 14.13 -6.14
CA SER A 132 11.81 14.58 -7.53
C SER A 132 11.30 16.01 -7.59
N VAL A 133 11.65 16.69 -8.65
CA VAL A 133 11.22 18.10 -8.89
C VAL A 133 9.73 18.14 -9.29
N LEU A 134 9.06 17.00 -9.33
CA LEU A 134 7.70 16.82 -9.82
C LEU A 134 6.78 16.46 -8.66
N ASP A 135 5.57 17.00 -8.67
CA ASP A 135 4.54 16.73 -7.67
C ASP A 135 3.93 15.35 -7.92
N ASP A 136 4.03 14.48 -6.92
CA ASP A 136 3.44 13.14 -6.93
C ASP A 136 2.32 13.09 -5.86
N ASP A 137 1.14 12.63 -6.24
CA ASP A 137 -0.01 12.48 -5.34
C ASP A 137 -0.26 11.00 -5.01
N VAL A 138 -0.42 10.69 -3.74
CA VAL A 138 -0.69 9.33 -3.22
C VAL A 138 -2.01 9.29 -2.46
#